data_0f55484fc9d4c1b3a6e79b3c8ac2a70b
#
_entry.id   0f55484fc9d4c1b3a6e79b3c8ac2a70b
#
_cell.length_a   1.000
_cell.length_b   1.000
_cell.length_c   1.000
_cell.angle_alpha   90.00
_cell.angle_beta   90.00
_cell.angle_gamma   90.00
#
_symmetry.space_group_name_H-M   'P 1'
#
loop_
_entity.id
_entity.type
_entity.pdbx_description
1 polymer ?
#
loop_
_entity_poly.entity_id
_entity_poly.type
_entity_poly.pdbx_seq_one_letter_code
_entity_poly.pdbx_strand_id
1 'polypeptide(L)'
;MIDIKGLVAGYGGLDIVRGVDLSVERGGITCIVGPNGAGKSTVLKAVSGVLRPRAGSVTIDGTDLAGQEPEAILRAGVAQVPQRHGLFTRLTVRQNVLMGAYVIRKQRKRIESRYDALAATFPVLASRAGAPAGTLSGGQRRMVEFARALMLDPKVVLLDEPTLGLDPASLAVIGDSVRAMVEAGTTILMVEQNVRFGLSLARHGCVLSAGTVALSGTAGEIAGHPGLMDLFFGDARRAGTR
;
A
#
# COMPACT_ATOMS: atom_id res chain seq x y z
N MET A 1 -15.80 -3.74 0.37
CA MET A 1 -14.65 -4.47 0.90
C MET A 1 -13.95 -3.70 2.01
N ILE A 2 -13.39 -2.51 1.74
CA ILE A 2 -12.90 -1.60 2.79
C ILE A 2 -13.79 -0.37 2.79
N ASP A 3 -14.28 0.04 3.96
CA ASP A 3 -14.97 1.30 4.15
C ASP A 3 -14.31 2.07 5.29
N ILE A 4 -13.86 3.26 4.99
CA ILE A 4 -13.28 4.23 5.93
C ILE A 4 -14.28 5.36 6.05
N LYS A 5 -14.74 5.67 7.26
CA LYS A 5 -15.72 6.74 7.51
C LYS A 5 -15.25 7.66 8.63
N GLY A 6 -15.21 8.96 8.33
CA GLY A 6 -14.87 10.00 9.28
C GLY A 6 -13.50 9.82 9.94
N LEU A 7 -12.52 9.22 9.25
CA LEU A 7 -11.23 8.88 9.84
C LEU A 7 -10.48 10.11 10.30
N VAL A 8 -10.16 10.16 11.60
CA VAL A 8 -9.27 11.16 12.21
C VAL A 8 -8.08 10.45 12.83
N ALA A 9 -6.88 10.81 12.39
CA ALA A 9 -5.64 10.21 12.87
C ALA A 9 -4.46 11.19 12.80
N GLY A 10 -3.48 11.03 13.70
CA GLY A 10 -2.31 11.91 13.74
C GLY A 10 -1.35 11.56 14.87
N TYR A 11 -0.38 12.43 15.10
CA TYR A 11 0.72 12.21 16.05
C TYR A 11 0.79 13.34 17.06
N GLY A 12 1.22 13.04 18.31
CA GLY A 12 1.55 14.07 19.31
C GLY A 12 0.45 15.10 19.58
N GLY A 13 -0.82 14.71 19.49
CA GLY A 13 -1.95 15.65 19.68
C GLY A 13 -2.41 16.35 18.39
N LEU A 14 -1.65 16.27 17.29
CA LEU A 14 -1.98 16.90 16.01
C LEU A 14 -2.73 15.95 15.09
N ASP A 15 -3.87 16.39 14.53
CA ASP A 15 -4.62 15.64 13.52
C ASP A 15 -4.02 15.90 12.13
N ILE A 16 -3.41 14.85 11.57
CA ILE A 16 -2.88 14.85 10.21
C ILE A 16 -3.96 14.49 9.19
N VAL A 17 -4.83 13.55 9.55
CA VAL A 17 -6.00 13.14 8.77
C VAL A 17 -7.24 13.60 9.52
N ARG A 18 -8.17 14.24 8.81
CA ARG A 18 -9.30 14.97 9.41
C ARG A 18 -10.59 14.63 8.70
N GLY A 19 -11.28 13.58 9.14
CA GLY A 19 -12.59 13.18 8.62
C GLY A 19 -12.50 12.59 7.20
N VAL A 20 -11.57 11.68 6.95
CA VAL A 20 -11.44 11.04 5.63
C VAL A 20 -12.48 9.94 5.47
N ASP A 21 -13.23 10.03 4.37
CA ASP A 21 -14.14 9.00 3.87
C ASP A 21 -13.56 8.39 2.59
N LEU A 22 -13.48 7.06 2.54
CA LEU A 22 -12.96 6.32 1.39
C LEU A 22 -13.52 4.91 1.37
N SER A 23 -13.85 4.40 0.18
CA SER A 23 -14.20 2.99 -0.02
C SER A 23 -13.29 2.32 -1.05
N VAL A 24 -13.05 1.02 -0.87
CA VAL A 24 -12.30 0.18 -1.80
C VAL A 24 -13.14 -1.04 -2.15
N GLU A 25 -13.44 -1.20 -3.42
CA GLU A 25 -14.19 -2.35 -3.93
C GLU A 25 -13.35 -3.64 -3.84
N ARG A 26 -14.02 -4.78 -3.64
CA ARG A 26 -13.36 -6.10 -3.62
C ARG A 26 -12.69 -6.40 -4.96
N GLY A 27 -11.45 -6.87 -4.93
CA GLY A 27 -10.70 -7.21 -6.13
C GLY A 27 -10.39 -6.00 -7.02
N GLY A 28 -10.45 -4.79 -6.47
CA GLY A 28 -10.11 -3.56 -7.17
C GLY A 28 -8.87 -2.86 -6.58
N ILE A 29 -8.43 -1.83 -7.29
CA ILE A 29 -7.39 -0.90 -6.82
C ILE A 29 -8.03 0.46 -6.59
N THR A 30 -7.90 0.99 -5.38
CA THR A 30 -8.15 2.39 -5.08
C THR A 30 -6.83 3.08 -4.76
N CYS A 31 -6.58 4.24 -5.38
CA CYS A 31 -5.35 5.00 -5.18
C CYS A 31 -5.63 6.33 -4.49
N ILE A 32 -4.94 6.58 -3.39
CA ILE A 32 -4.87 7.89 -2.75
C ILE A 32 -3.65 8.61 -3.33
N VAL A 33 -3.87 9.72 -4.01
CA VAL A 33 -2.80 10.59 -4.49
C VAL A 33 -2.81 11.91 -3.73
N GLY A 34 -1.71 12.64 -3.76
CA GLY A 34 -1.62 13.95 -3.09
C GLY A 34 -0.18 14.35 -2.82
N PRO A 35 0.07 15.62 -2.47
CA PRO A 35 1.40 16.12 -2.17
C PRO A 35 2.02 15.45 -0.93
N ASN A 36 3.32 15.67 -0.74
CA ASN A 36 4.01 15.24 0.47
C ASN A 36 3.41 15.95 1.70
N GLY A 37 3.23 15.19 2.78
CA GLY A 37 2.61 15.72 4.00
C GLY A 37 1.08 15.77 3.98
N ALA A 38 0.40 15.41 2.88
CA ALA A 38 -1.06 15.42 2.80
C ALA A 38 -1.76 14.42 3.75
N GLY A 39 -1.02 13.48 4.34
CA GLY A 39 -1.58 12.49 5.27
C GLY A 39 -1.77 11.09 4.67
N LYS A 40 -1.34 10.84 3.43
CA LYS A 40 -1.52 9.56 2.72
C LYS A 40 -1.04 8.34 3.52
N SER A 41 0.22 8.31 3.94
CA SER A 41 0.76 7.21 4.74
C SER A 41 0.13 7.12 6.13
N THR A 42 -0.42 8.23 6.66
CA THR A 42 -1.17 8.25 7.92
C THR A 42 -2.48 7.49 7.79
N VAL A 43 -3.19 7.62 6.66
CA VAL A 43 -4.37 6.79 6.36
C VAL A 43 -4.00 5.31 6.35
N LEU A 44 -2.95 4.90 5.61
CA LEU A 44 -2.53 3.49 5.58
C LEU A 44 -2.12 2.97 6.96
N LYS A 45 -1.40 3.76 7.76
CA LYS A 45 -1.02 3.38 9.12
C LYS A 45 -2.23 3.23 10.04
N ALA A 46 -3.26 4.03 9.86
CA ALA A 46 -4.51 3.89 10.61
C ALA A 46 -5.26 2.59 10.20
N VAL A 47 -5.31 2.28 8.90
CA VAL A 47 -5.93 1.05 8.39
C VAL A 47 -5.16 -0.20 8.83
N SER A 48 -3.83 -0.13 8.92
CA SER A 48 -2.98 -1.27 9.32
C SER A 48 -2.79 -1.42 10.84
N GLY A 49 -3.39 -0.54 11.66
CA GLY A 49 -3.27 -0.56 13.13
C GLY A 49 -1.93 -0.06 13.67
N VAL A 50 -1.02 0.36 12.80
CA VAL A 50 0.27 0.98 13.22
C VAL A 50 0.03 2.32 13.90
N LEU A 51 -1.06 3.00 13.55
CA LEU A 51 -1.50 4.23 14.18
C LEU A 51 -2.95 4.07 14.60
N ARG A 52 -3.23 4.28 15.89
CA ARG A 52 -4.60 4.22 16.41
C ARG A 52 -5.39 5.45 15.97
N PRO A 53 -6.53 5.30 15.27
CA PRO A 53 -7.43 6.40 14.97
C PRO A 53 -7.95 7.08 16.24
N ARG A 54 -8.19 8.38 16.18
CA ARG A 54 -8.84 9.15 17.26
C ARG A 54 -10.35 9.16 17.09
N ALA A 55 -10.83 9.10 15.85
CA ALA A 55 -12.24 9.02 15.50
C ALA A 55 -12.44 8.34 14.16
N GLY A 56 -13.67 7.99 13.84
CA GLY A 56 -14.05 7.30 12.63
C GLY A 56 -13.99 5.79 12.74
N SER A 57 -14.33 5.11 11.66
CA SER A 57 -14.31 3.66 11.55
C SER A 57 -13.51 3.19 10.35
N VAL A 58 -12.96 1.98 10.44
CA VAL A 58 -12.29 1.27 9.36
C VAL A 58 -12.88 -0.13 9.32
N THR A 59 -13.79 -0.38 8.40
CA THR A 59 -14.42 -1.69 8.27
C THR A 59 -13.84 -2.45 7.08
N ILE A 60 -13.60 -3.76 7.27
CA ILE A 60 -13.18 -4.67 6.23
C ILE A 60 -14.13 -5.86 6.22
N ASP A 61 -14.82 -6.06 5.09
CA ASP A 61 -15.90 -7.04 4.96
C ASP A 61 -16.96 -6.92 6.08
N GLY A 62 -17.29 -5.67 6.49
CA GLY A 62 -18.27 -5.39 7.53
C GLY A 62 -17.75 -5.52 8.96
N THR A 63 -16.50 -5.95 9.17
CA THR A 63 -15.87 -6.02 10.49
C THR A 63 -15.10 -4.73 10.77
N ASP A 64 -15.42 -4.04 11.84
CA ASP A 64 -14.67 -2.83 12.25
C ASP A 64 -13.33 -3.24 12.88
N LEU A 65 -12.26 -2.73 12.30
CA LEU A 65 -10.88 -2.95 12.71
C LEU A 65 -10.21 -1.68 13.24
N ALA A 66 -10.95 -0.59 13.38
CA ALA A 66 -10.41 0.67 13.88
C ALA A 66 -9.80 0.51 15.28
N GLY A 67 -8.53 0.89 15.42
CA GLY A 67 -7.81 0.82 16.68
C GLY A 67 -7.44 -0.58 17.16
N GLN A 68 -7.64 -1.61 16.34
CA GLN A 68 -7.11 -2.95 16.59
C GLN A 68 -5.59 -2.98 16.42
N GLU A 69 -4.94 -3.90 17.12
CA GLU A 69 -3.49 -4.10 17.00
C GLU A 69 -3.10 -4.67 15.63
N PRO A 70 -1.89 -4.34 15.11
CA PRO A 70 -1.44 -4.77 13.78
C PRO A 70 -1.53 -6.29 13.56
N GLU A 71 -1.30 -7.10 14.59
CA GLU A 71 -1.40 -8.56 14.49
C GLU A 71 -2.84 -9.01 14.23
N ALA A 72 -3.83 -8.39 14.87
CA ALA A 72 -5.24 -8.69 14.68
C ALA A 72 -5.67 -8.32 13.25
N ILE A 73 -5.23 -7.16 12.76
CA ILE A 73 -5.49 -6.69 11.39
C ILE A 73 -4.85 -7.62 10.35
N LEU A 74 -3.61 -8.06 10.59
CA LEU A 74 -2.94 -9.05 9.74
C LEU A 74 -3.71 -10.38 9.71
N ARG A 75 -4.22 -10.85 10.86
CA ARG A 75 -5.06 -12.05 10.96
C ARG A 75 -6.41 -11.90 10.27
N ALA A 76 -6.94 -10.69 10.21
CA ALA A 76 -8.15 -10.37 9.43
C ALA A 76 -7.91 -10.38 7.92
N GLY A 77 -6.65 -10.53 7.48
CA GLY A 77 -6.28 -10.66 6.08
C GLY A 77 -5.83 -9.34 5.44
N VAL A 78 -5.31 -8.40 6.21
CA VAL A 78 -4.72 -7.14 5.71
C VAL A 78 -3.22 -7.17 5.87
N ALA A 79 -2.48 -7.03 4.79
CA ALA A 79 -1.03 -6.91 4.80
C ALA A 79 -0.59 -5.53 4.29
N GLN A 80 0.53 -5.03 4.79
CA GLN A 80 1.08 -3.75 4.34
C GLN A 80 2.50 -3.92 3.78
N VAL A 81 2.74 -3.26 2.65
CA VAL A 81 4.09 -3.01 2.11
C VAL A 81 4.43 -1.55 2.39
N PRO A 82 5.38 -1.28 3.30
CA PRO A 82 5.72 0.09 3.68
C PRO A 82 6.54 0.80 2.60
N GLN A 83 6.56 2.13 2.65
CA GLN A 83 7.31 3.00 1.74
C GLN A 83 8.83 2.68 1.74
N ARG A 84 9.42 2.56 2.94
CA ARG A 84 10.85 2.25 3.08
C ARG A 84 11.09 0.77 2.91
N HIS A 85 12.18 0.42 2.22
CA HIS A 85 12.59 -0.97 2.07
C HIS A 85 12.78 -1.64 3.43
N GLY A 86 11.97 -2.67 3.68
CA GLY A 86 11.96 -3.43 4.93
C GLY A 86 12.67 -4.79 4.82
N LEU A 87 13.52 -5.02 3.80
CA LEU A 87 14.25 -6.28 3.67
C LEU A 87 15.48 -6.31 4.59
N PHE A 88 15.71 -7.47 5.15
CA PHE A 88 16.94 -7.79 5.87
C PHE A 88 18.04 -8.08 4.84
N THR A 89 18.91 -7.12 4.60
CA THR A 89 19.88 -7.15 3.49
C THR A 89 20.87 -8.31 3.54
N ARG A 90 21.18 -8.81 4.74
CA ARG A 90 22.08 -9.95 4.96
C ARG A 90 21.39 -11.31 4.83
N LEU A 91 20.05 -11.35 4.95
CA LEU A 91 19.29 -12.57 4.73
C LEU A 91 19.08 -12.81 3.25
N THR A 92 18.91 -14.09 2.88
CA THR A 92 18.62 -14.46 1.49
C THR A 92 17.21 -13.95 1.07
N VAL A 93 16.97 -13.91 -0.23
CA VAL A 93 15.64 -13.62 -0.80
C VAL A 93 14.59 -14.56 -0.17
N ARG A 94 14.85 -15.86 -0.18
CA ARG A 94 13.93 -16.86 0.39
C ARG A 94 13.67 -16.62 1.87
N GLN A 95 14.70 -16.37 2.66
CA GLN A 95 14.53 -16.07 4.09
C GLN A 95 13.67 -14.83 4.33
N ASN A 96 13.90 -13.74 3.54
CA ASN A 96 13.09 -12.54 3.65
C ASN A 96 11.60 -12.80 3.36
N VAL A 97 11.27 -13.57 2.33
CA VAL A 97 9.89 -13.91 1.99
C VAL A 97 9.24 -14.76 3.09
N LEU A 98 9.95 -15.80 3.56
CA LEU A 98 9.44 -16.69 4.60
C LEU A 98 9.13 -16.00 5.93
N MET A 99 9.77 -14.87 6.23
CA MET A 99 9.42 -14.05 7.39
C MET A 99 7.98 -13.56 7.36
N GLY A 100 7.39 -13.34 6.17
CA GLY A 100 5.98 -12.98 6.03
C GLY A 100 5.01 -14.03 6.58
N ALA A 101 5.46 -15.27 6.69
CA ALA A 101 4.67 -16.38 7.24
C ALA A 101 4.98 -16.70 8.73
N TYR A 102 5.66 -15.80 9.44
CA TYR A 102 6.09 -16.06 10.83
C TYR A 102 4.94 -16.47 11.76
N VAL A 103 3.78 -15.86 11.63
CA VAL A 103 2.60 -16.16 12.46
C VAL A 103 2.05 -17.57 12.26
N ILE A 104 2.34 -18.20 11.11
CA ILE A 104 1.98 -19.60 10.79
C ILE A 104 3.20 -20.52 10.70
N ARG A 105 4.34 -20.18 11.31
CA ARG A 105 5.64 -20.88 11.18
C ARG A 105 5.61 -22.38 11.45
N LYS A 106 4.59 -22.88 12.16
CA LYS A 106 4.39 -24.30 12.40
C LYS A 106 3.78 -25.06 11.20
N GLN A 107 3.18 -24.34 10.22
CA GLN A 107 2.49 -24.93 9.06
C GLN A 107 3.45 -25.04 7.85
N ARG A 108 4.55 -25.77 8.00
CA ARG A 108 5.64 -25.83 6.99
C ARG A 108 5.15 -26.14 5.57
N LYS A 109 4.30 -27.16 5.40
CA LYS A 109 3.79 -27.54 4.05
C LYS A 109 3.03 -26.40 3.38
N ARG A 110 2.19 -25.68 4.13
CA ARG A 110 1.44 -24.52 3.62
C ARG A 110 2.39 -23.38 3.22
N ILE A 111 3.42 -23.12 4.02
CA ILE A 111 4.43 -22.08 3.76
C ILE A 111 5.19 -22.38 2.48
N GLU A 112 5.68 -23.63 2.30
CA GLU A 112 6.40 -24.04 1.09
C GLU A 112 5.51 -23.93 -0.15
N SER A 113 4.30 -24.50 -0.12
CA SER A 113 3.36 -24.41 -1.24
C SER A 113 3.04 -22.96 -1.61
N ARG A 114 2.90 -22.06 -0.60
CA ARG A 114 2.65 -20.64 -0.88
C ARG A 114 3.88 -19.96 -1.48
N TYR A 115 5.09 -20.26 -0.99
CA TYR A 115 6.32 -19.76 -1.56
C TYR A 115 6.46 -20.15 -3.02
N ASP A 116 6.21 -21.42 -3.38
CA ASP A 116 6.29 -21.93 -4.75
C ASP A 116 5.27 -21.23 -5.66
N ALA A 117 4.04 -21.03 -5.19
CA ALA A 117 3.03 -20.27 -5.93
C ALA A 117 3.47 -18.82 -6.18
N LEU A 118 4.06 -18.15 -5.17
CA LEU A 118 4.57 -16.80 -5.34
C LEU A 118 5.81 -16.74 -6.24
N ALA A 119 6.64 -17.79 -6.27
CA ALA A 119 7.78 -17.86 -7.17
C ALA A 119 7.38 -17.95 -8.66
N ALA A 120 6.20 -18.48 -8.95
CA ALA A 120 5.62 -18.43 -10.29
C ALA A 120 5.20 -17.00 -10.71
N THR A 121 4.72 -16.20 -9.76
CA THR A 121 4.32 -14.79 -10.01
C THR A 121 5.52 -13.83 -9.99
N PHE A 122 6.50 -14.09 -9.14
CA PHE A 122 7.67 -13.23 -8.94
C PHE A 122 8.96 -13.99 -9.27
N PRO A 123 9.45 -13.96 -10.54
CA PRO A 123 10.59 -14.77 -10.99
C PRO A 123 11.88 -14.57 -10.17
N VAL A 124 12.06 -13.42 -9.52
CA VAL A 124 13.21 -13.15 -8.65
C VAL A 124 13.29 -14.13 -7.48
N LEU A 125 12.16 -14.69 -7.02
CA LEU A 125 12.12 -15.66 -5.92
C LEU A 125 12.74 -17.00 -6.31
N ALA A 126 12.59 -17.41 -7.58
CA ALA A 126 13.20 -18.63 -8.09
C ALA A 126 14.67 -18.37 -8.47
N SER A 127 14.94 -17.33 -9.28
CA SER A 127 16.26 -17.08 -9.86
C SER A 127 17.30 -16.58 -8.85
N ARG A 128 16.90 -15.98 -7.75
CA ARG A 128 17.77 -15.35 -6.74
C ARG A 128 17.48 -15.84 -5.30
N ALA A 129 16.80 -16.99 -5.14
CA ALA A 129 16.37 -17.52 -3.83
C ALA A 129 17.46 -17.51 -2.73
N GLY A 130 18.67 -17.96 -3.09
CA GLY A 130 19.83 -18.05 -2.19
C GLY A 130 20.67 -16.77 -2.11
N ALA A 131 20.42 -15.76 -2.94
CA ALA A 131 21.20 -14.52 -2.95
C ALA A 131 20.84 -13.63 -1.74
N PRO A 132 21.82 -12.92 -1.15
CA PRO A 132 21.53 -11.90 -0.15
C PRO A 132 20.63 -10.78 -0.73
N ALA A 133 19.58 -10.39 -0.01
CA ALA A 133 18.63 -9.38 -0.50
C ALA A 133 19.28 -8.00 -0.75
N GLY A 134 20.41 -7.71 -0.10
CA GLY A 134 21.18 -6.50 -0.34
C GLY A 134 21.79 -6.37 -1.74
N THR A 135 21.93 -7.50 -2.48
CA THR A 135 22.48 -7.51 -3.85
C THR A 135 21.44 -7.28 -4.95
N LEU A 136 20.18 -7.13 -4.59
CA LEU A 136 19.07 -6.94 -5.51
C LEU A 136 18.97 -5.48 -5.99
N SER A 137 18.46 -5.28 -7.23
CA SER A 137 18.03 -3.94 -7.69
C SER A 137 16.83 -3.42 -6.88
N GLY A 138 16.52 -2.14 -7.01
CA GLY A 138 15.36 -1.52 -6.34
C GLY A 138 14.04 -2.23 -6.66
N GLY A 139 13.77 -2.48 -7.95
CA GLY A 139 12.59 -3.21 -8.40
C GLY A 139 12.55 -4.66 -7.89
N GLN A 140 13.70 -5.37 -7.94
CA GLN A 140 13.79 -6.72 -7.38
C GLN A 140 13.50 -6.75 -5.88
N ARG A 141 14.03 -5.80 -5.12
CA ARG A 141 13.73 -5.66 -3.68
C ARG A 141 12.24 -5.47 -3.45
N ARG A 142 11.59 -4.60 -4.24
CA ARG A 142 10.15 -4.35 -4.10
C ARG A 142 9.32 -5.60 -4.41
N MET A 143 9.68 -6.41 -5.42
CA MET A 143 9.02 -7.69 -5.68
C MET A 143 9.15 -8.68 -4.52
N VAL A 144 10.31 -8.73 -3.86
CA VAL A 144 10.51 -9.58 -2.66
C VAL A 144 9.65 -9.08 -1.49
N GLU A 145 9.47 -7.76 -1.33
CA GLU A 145 8.58 -7.19 -0.32
C GLU A 145 7.11 -7.51 -0.60
N PHE A 146 6.68 -7.46 -1.86
CA PHE A 146 5.34 -7.90 -2.26
C PHE A 146 5.12 -9.37 -1.94
N ALA A 147 6.04 -10.22 -2.36
CA ALA A 147 5.96 -11.66 -2.08
C ALA A 147 5.90 -11.95 -0.58
N ARG A 148 6.70 -11.24 0.23
CA ARG A 148 6.65 -11.35 1.69
C ARG A 148 5.28 -10.98 2.26
N ALA A 149 4.68 -9.90 1.78
CA ALA A 149 3.35 -9.46 2.22
C ALA A 149 2.25 -10.47 1.82
N LEU A 150 2.42 -11.15 0.68
CA LEU A 150 1.47 -12.12 0.14
C LEU A 150 1.58 -13.51 0.76
N MET A 151 2.55 -13.79 1.63
CA MET A 151 2.77 -15.13 2.21
C MET A 151 1.58 -15.66 3.01
N LEU A 152 0.76 -14.80 3.59
CA LEU A 152 -0.43 -15.18 4.37
C LEU A 152 -1.71 -15.21 3.55
N ASP A 153 -1.61 -15.00 2.23
CA ASP A 153 -2.76 -14.93 1.33
C ASP A 153 -3.77 -13.84 1.75
N PRO A 154 -3.30 -12.57 1.86
CA PRO A 154 -4.14 -11.50 2.37
C PRO A 154 -5.27 -11.17 1.38
N LYS A 155 -6.44 -10.79 1.92
CA LYS A 155 -7.58 -10.25 1.16
C LYS A 155 -7.31 -8.83 0.67
N VAL A 156 -6.53 -8.09 1.46
CA VAL A 156 -6.20 -6.68 1.24
C VAL A 156 -4.70 -6.48 1.36
N VAL A 157 -4.13 -5.76 0.40
CA VAL A 157 -2.75 -5.27 0.46
C VAL A 157 -2.75 -3.75 0.45
N LEU A 158 -2.10 -3.16 1.43
CA LEU A 158 -1.85 -1.73 1.55
C LEU A 158 -0.46 -1.43 0.97
N LEU A 159 -0.38 -0.59 -0.06
CA LEU A 159 0.87 -0.21 -0.71
C LEU A 159 1.20 1.26 -0.43
N ASP A 160 2.30 1.51 0.26
CA ASP A 160 2.75 2.85 0.62
C ASP A 160 3.88 3.29 -0.33
N GLU A 161 3.54 4.11 -1.32
CA GLU A 161 4.42 4.67 -2.36
C GLU A 161 5.36 3.59 -2.98
N PRO A 162 4.79 2.53 -3.58
CA PRO A 162 5.57 1.39 -4.07
C PRO A 162 6.58 1.75 -5.16
N THR A 163 6.44 2.90 -5.81
CA THR A 163 7.30 3.34 -6.91
C THR A 163 8.41 4.30 -6.51
N LEU A 164 8.45 4.71 -5.24
CA LEU A 164 9.42 5.71 -4.79
C LEU A 164 10.87 5.28 -5.03
N GLY A 165 11.61 6.13 -5.76
CA GLY A 165 13.03 5.91 -6.05
C GLY A 165 13.34 4.81 -7.07
N LEU A 166 12.34 4.34 -7.82
CA LEU A 166 12.52 3.34 -8.87
C LEU A 166 12.77 4.00 -10.25
N ASP A 167 13.58 3.33 -11.05
CA ASP A 167 13.80 3.68 -12.44
C ASP A 167 12.58 3.31 -13.33
N PRO A 168 12.45 3.88 -14.54
CA PRO A 168 11.28 3.62 -15.41
C PRO A 168 11.03 2.16 -15.75
N ALA A 169 12.08 1.35 -15.93
CA ALA A 169 11.94 -0.07 -16.23
C ALA A 169 11.38 -0.83 -15.01
N SER A 170 11.84 -0.49 -13.81
CA SER A 170 11.31 -1.04 -12.56
C SER A 170 9.84 -0.64 -12.33
N LEU A 171 9.41 0.57 -12.76
CA LEU A 171 8.01 1.00 -12.64
C LEU A 171 7.07 0.08 -13.42
N ALA A 172 7.43 -0.31 -14.65
CA ALA A 172 6.62 -1.23 -15.44
C ALA A 172 6.45 -2.58 -14.74
N VAL A 173 7.55 -3.15 -14.23
CA VAL A 173 7.55 -4.43 -13.50
C VAL A 173 6.68 -4.35 -12.23
N ILE A 174 6.73 -3.24 -11.49
CA ILE A 174 5.89 -3.04 -10.31
C ILE A 174 4.42 -2.93 -10.72
N GLY A 175 4.11 -2.21 -11.79
CA GLY A 175 2.75 -2.12 -12.33
C GLY A 175 2.16 -3.49 -12.68
N ASP A 176 2.95 -4.33 -13.38
CA ASP A 176 2.54 -5.70 -13.73
C ASP A 176 2.35 -6.57 -12.47
N SER A 177 3.23 -6.42 -11.49
CA SER A 177 3.11 -7.12 -10.20
C SER A 177 1.82 -6.74 -9.45
N VAL A 178 1.46 -5.46 -9.46
CA VAL A 178 0.22 -4.96 -8.82
C VAL A 178 -1.00 -5.51 -9.57
N ARG A 179 -0.99 -5.51 -10.91
CA ARG A 179 -2.07 -6.12 -11.72
C ARG A 179 -2.23 -7.61 -11.43
N ALA A 180 -1.13 -8.35 -11.41
CA ALA A 180 -1.16 -9.79 -11.11
C ALA A 180 -1.74 -10.08 -9.70
N MET A 181 -1.48 -9.25 -8.70
CA MET A 181 -2.11 -9.39 -7.38
C MET A 181 -3.64 -9.24 -7.46
N VAL A 182 -4.14 -8.26 -8.23
CA VAL A 182 -5.59 -8.03 -8.40
C VAL A 182 -6.24 -9.16 -9.19
N GLU A 183 -5.61 -9.62 -10.26
CA GLU A 183 -6.07 -10.78 -11.05
C GLU A 183 -6.16 -12.05 -10.19
N ALA A 184 -5.28 -12.19 -9.19
CA ALA A 184 -5.34 -13.25 -8.19
C ALA A 184 -6.40 -13.01 -7.09
N GLY A 185 -7.22 -11.93 -7.20
CA GLY A 185 -8.33 -11.64 -6.29
C GLY A 185 -7.97 -10.74 -5.08
N THR A 186 -6.75 -10.22 -5.00
CA THR A 186 -6.34 -9.32 -3.92
C THR A 186 -6.94 -7.93 -4.11
N THR A 187 -7.48 -7.34 -3.06
CA THR A 187 -7.93 -5.93 -3.05
C THR A 187 -6.75 -5.03 -2.66
N ILE A 188 -6.57 -3.91 -3.34
CA ILE A 188 -5.43 -3.02 -3.10
C ILE A 188 -5.89 -1.61 -2.75
N LEU A 189 -5.42 -1.12 -1.61
CA LEU A 189 -5.42 0.30 -1.28
C LEU A 189 -3.99 0.81 -1.40
N MET A 190 -3.75 1.69 -2.37
CA MET A 190 -2.43 2.22 -2.67
C MET A 190 -2.39 3.72 -2.39
N VAL A 191 -1.29 4.20 -1.83
CA VAL A 191 -0.97 5.63 -1.83
C VAL A 191 0.21 5.86 -2.74
N GLU A 192 0.18 6.95 -3.51
CA GLU A 192 1.21 7.31 -4.47
C GLU A 192 1.44 8.82 -4.55
N GLN A 193 2.68 9.19 -4.79
CA GLN A 193 3.05 10.54 -5.19
C GLN A 193 3.07 10.68 -6.71
N ASN A 194 3.40 9.60 -7.43
CA ASN A 194 3.34 9.55 -8.87
C ASN A 194 1.88 9.37 -9.34
N VAL A 195 1.20 10.49 -9.55
CA VAL A 195 -0.23 10.54 -9.92
C VAL A 195 -0.52 9.69 -11.15
N ARG A 196 0.32 9.82 -12.21
CA ARG A 196 0.13 9.10 -13.47
C ARG A 196 0.19 7.59 -13.24
N PHE A 197 1.19 7.13 -12.51
CA PHE A 197 1.33 5.71 -12.19
C PHE A 197 0.16 5.23 -11.35
N GLY A 198 -0.14 5.90 -10.24
CA GLY A 198 -1.21 5.50 -9.33
C GLY A 198 -2.57 5.39 -10.02
N LEU A 199 -2.97 6.42 -10.77
CA LEU A 199 -4.24 6.45 -11.47
C LEU A 199 -4.29 5.52 -12.69
N SER A 200 -3.15 5.19 -13.32
CA SER A 200 -3.12 4.22 -14.43
C SER A 200 -3.43 2.78 -14.02
N LEU A 201 -3.27 2.46 -12.75
CA LEU A 201 -3.57 1.14 -12.19
C LEU A 201 -4.93 1.10 -11.50
N ALA A 202 -5.37 2.22 -10.93
CA ALA A 202 -6.56 2.29 -10.10
C ALA A 202 -7.84 2.41 -10.94
N ARG A 203 -8.93 1.81 -10.43
CA ARG A 203 -10.28 2.05 -10.95
C ARG A 203 -10.87 3.32 -10.33
N HIS A 204 -10.65 3.51 -9.03
CA HIS A 204 -11.09 4.67 -8.26
C HIS A 204 -9.90 5.33 -7.57
N GLY A 205 -10.02 6.60 -7.27
CA GLY A 205 -9.01 7.32 -6.54
C GLY A 205 -9.57 8.45 -5.71
N CYS A 206 -8.71 9.02 -4.88
CA CYS A 206 -8.96 10.29 -4.24
C CYS A 206 -7.68 11.12 -4.17
N VAL A 207 -7.86 12.43 -4.19
CA VAL A 207 -6.80 13.40 -3.94
C VAL A 207 -6.90 13.83 -2.48
N LEU A 208 -5.87 13.50 -1.71
CA LEU A 208 -5.74 13.96 -0.33
C LEU A 208 -4.92 15.26 -0.31
N SER A 209 -5.47 16.30 0.31
CA SER A 209 -4.80 17.58 0.52
C SER A 209 -5.03 18.07 1.95
N ALA A 210 -3.97 18.48 2.61
CA ALA A 210 -4.00 18.98 3.98
C ALA A 210 -4.85 18.13 4.95
N GLY A 211 -4.80 16.80 4.82
CA GLY A 211 -5.48 15.85 5.70
C GLY A 211 -6.95 15.57 5.40
N THR A 212 -7.49 16.12 4.31
CA THR A 212 -8.88 15.90 3.88
C THR A 212 -8.95 15.41 2.44
N VAL A 213 -10.05 14.76 2.05
CA VAL A 213 -10.31 14.38 0.66
C VAL A 213 -10.78 15.63 -0.10
N ALA A 214 -9.95 16.09 -1.03
CA ALA A 214 -10.25 17.25 -1.87
C ALA A 214 -11.01 16.87 -3.15
N LEU A 215 -10.77 15.65 -3.66
CA LEU A 215 -11.40 15.13 -4.88
C LEU A 215 -11.52 13.62 -4.77
N SER A 216 -12.61 13.03 -5.22
CA SER A 216 -12.84 11.59 -5.24
C SER A 216 -13.66 11.21 -6.45
N GLY A 217 -13.38 10.07 -7.09
CA GLY A 217 -14.10 9.58 -8.26
C GLY A 217 -13.36 8.45 -8.95
N THR A 218 -13.73 8.18 -10.20
CA THR A 218 -12.99 7.26 -11.05
C THR A 218 -11.59 7.83 -11.35
N ALA A 219 -10.63 6.95 -11.60
CA ALA A 219 -9.26 7.38 -11.93
C ALA A 219 -9.22 8.32 -13.15
N GLY A 220 -10.10 8.09 -14.15
CA GLY A 220 -10.23 8.95 -15.34
C GLY A 220 -10.76 10.35 -15.03
N GLU A 221 -11.77 10.47 -14.17
CA GLU A 221 -12.32 11.76 -13.73
C GLU A 221 -11.27 12.57 -12.98
N ILE A 222 -10.52 11.92 -12.09
CA ILE A 222 -9.45 12.60 -11.34
C ILE A 222 -8.32 13.03 -12.28
N ALA A 223 -7.87 12.14 -13.18
CA ALA A 223 -6.78 12.44 -14.11
C ALA A 223 -7.12 13.60 -15.08
N GLY A 224 -8.40 13.72 -15.47
CA GLY A 224 -8.91 14.81 -16.33
C GLY A 224 -9.32 16.08 -15.58
N HIS A 225 -9.26 16.11 -14.25
CA HIS A 225 -9.77 17.24 -13.47
C HIS A 225 -8.89 18.49 -13.63
N PRO A 226 -9.44 19.65 -14.10
CA PRO A 226 -8.64 20.85 -14.37
C PRO A 226 -7.85 21.38 -13.18
N GLY A 227 -8.43 21.26 -11.97
CA GLY A 227 -7.82 21.71 -10.72
C GLY A 227 -6.84 20.72 -10.07
N LEU A 228 -6.57 19.58 -10.72
CA LEU A 228 -5.68 18.56 -10.11
C LEU A 228 -4.29 19.12 -9.80
N MET A 229 -3.72 19.87 -10.74
CA MET A 229 -2.39 20.49 -10.56
C MET A 229 -2.38 21.54 -9.45
N ASP A 230 -3.45 22.29 -9.27
CA ASP A 230 -3.55 23.29 -8.21
C ASP A 230 -3.61 22.65 -6.83
N LEU A 231 -4.23 21.48 -6.70
CA LEU A 231 -4.25 20.69 -5.44
C LEU A 231 -2.84 20.18 -5.06
N PHE A 232 -1.96 19.98 -6.05
CA PHE A 232 -0.58 19.54 -5.80
C PHE A 232 0.40 20.69 -5.58
N PHE A 233 0.19 21.84 -6.21
CA PHE A 233 1.14 22.96 -6.22
C PHE A 233 0.59 24.25 -5.60
N GLY A 234 -0.70 24.31 -5.26
CA GLY A 234 -1.38 25.52 -4.76
C GLY A 234 -0.81 26.05 -3.46
N ASP A 235 -0.33 25.21 -2.57
CA ASP A 235 0.30 25.64 -1.32
C ASP A 235 1.70 26.24 -1.54
N ALA A 236 2.42 25.84 -2.58
CA ALA A 236 3.74 26.40 -2.90
C ALA A 236 3.64 27.85 -3.42
N ARG A 237 2.54 28.22 -4.08
CA ARG A 237 2.31 29.60 -4.54
C ARG A 237 1.92 30.57 -3.43
N ARG A 238 1.28 30.09 -2.35
CA ARG A 238 0.92 30.90 -1.18
C ARG A 238 2.10 31.15 -0.22
N ALA A 239 3.10 30.28 -0.22
CA ALA A 239 4.30 30.42 0.61
C ALA A 239 5.36 31.37 0.03
N GLY A 240 5.31 31.68 -1.27
CA GLY A 240 6.26 32.55 -1.97
C GLY A 240 5.89 34.04 -2.00
N THR A 241 4.80 34.45 -1.32
CA THR A 241 4.29 35.84 -1.31
C THR A 241 4.27 36.43 0.11
N ARG A 242 5.26 36.13 0.92
CA ARG A 242 5.48 36.86 2.19
C ARG A 242 6.92 37.30 2.28
#